data_a0022c22ae24c025f4d8b8f52fdf26eb
#
_entry.id   a0022c22ae24c025f4d8b8f52fdf26eb
#
_cell.length_a   1.000
_cell.length_b   1.000
_cell.length_c   1.000
_cell.angle_alpha   90.00
_cell.angle_beta   90.00
_cell.angle_gamma   90.00
#
_symmetry.space_group_name_H-M   'P 1'
#
loop_
_entity.id
_entity.type
_entity.pdbx_description
1 polymer ?
#
loop_
_entity_poly.entity_id
_entity_poly.type
_entity_poly.pdbx_seq_one_letter_code
_entity_poly.pdbx_strand_id
1 'polypeptide(L)'
;MSFTKVCTLDDVWEGEMAPFTVNGHELLLVCGEGGEIKAFQGICPHQDIALSEGKFDGKKVICRAHLWQFDAITGKGINPDDCALAEYPVRVDGEDVLVSTEGVEP
;
A
#
# COMPACT_ATOMS: atom_id res chain seq x y z
N MET A 1 18.02 -6.39 6.83
CA MET A 1 16.71 -6.28 6.14
C MET A 1 16.93 -6.44 4.65
N SER A 2 16.20 -7.33 4.02
CA SER A 2 16.34 -7.60 2.59
C SER A 2 15.24 -6.89 1.81
N PHE A 3 15.62 -6.19 0.75
CA PHE A 3 14.67 -5.54 -0.14
C PHE A 3 14.56 -6.33 -1.43
N THR A 4 13.34 -6.51 -1.91
CA THR A 4 13.04 -7.23 -3.14
C THR A 4 12.44 -6.24 -4.13
N LYS A 5 12.95 -6.23 -5.35
CA LYS A 5 12.38 -5.39 -6.41
C LYS A 5 10.95 -5.86 -6.72
N VAL A 6 10.01 -4.92 -6.68
CA VAL A 6 8.59 -5.18 -6.93
C VAL A 6 8.20 -4.68 -8.31
N CYS A 7 8.62 -3.47 -8.64
CA CYS A 7 8.23 -2.79 -9.87
C CYS A 7 9.17 -1.62 -10.14
N THR A 8 8.82 -0.81 -11.12
CA THR A 8 9.53 0.44 -11.39
C THR A 8 8.60 1.62 -11.10
N LEU A 9 9.16 2.82 -11.09
CA LEU A 9 8.37 4.04 -10.87
C LEU A 9 7.29 4.24 -11.93
N ASP A 10 7.47 3.66 -13.13
CA ASP A 10 6.49 3.74 -14.19
C ASP A 10 5.26 2.87 -13.95
N ASP A 11 5.32 1.97 -12.99
CA ASP A 11 4.21 1.06 -12.70
C ASP A 11 3.21 1.66 -11.72
N VAL A 12 3.63 2.66 -10.93
CA VAL A 12 2.74 3.33 -9.96
C VAL A 12 3.01 4.83 -10.05
N TRP A 13 2.13 5.55 -10.71
CA TRP A 13 2.27 6.99 -10.91
C TRP A 13 1.63 7.78 -9.77
N GLU A 14 2.00 9.05 -9.65
CA GLU A 14 1.40 9.94 -8.66
C GLU A 14 -0.13 9.92 -8.76
N GLY A 15 -0.78 9.71 -7.63
CA GLY A 15 -2.25 9.61 -7.57
C GLY A 15 -2.78 8.21 -7.86
N GLU A 16 -1.89 7.22 -8.07
CA GLU A 16 -2.30 5.85 -8.38
C GLU A 16 -1.96 4.88 -7.25
N MET A 17 -2.65 3.76 -7.24
CA MET A 17 -2.30 2.61 -6.41
C MET A 17 -2.35 1.36 -7.28
N ALA A 18 -1.56 0.35 -6.90
CA ALA A 18 -1.51 -0.90 -7.65
C ALA A 18 -1.22 -2.08 -6.72
N PRO A 19 -1.77 -3.26 -7.03
CA PRO A 19 -1.51 -4.46 -6.24
C PRO A 19 -0.26 -5.18 -6.75
N PHE A 20 0.51 -5.74 -5.82
CA PHE A 20 1.66 -6.58 -6.14
C PHE A 20 1.76 -7.70 -5.12
N THR A 21 2.37 -8.83 -5.52
CA THR A 21 2.63 -9.94 -4.62
C THR A 21 4.13 -10.17 -4.55
N VAL A 22 4.68 -10.17 -3.35
CA VAL A 22 6.12 -10.33 -3.11
C VAL A 22 6.33 -11.30 -1.95
N ASN A 23 7.10 -12.35 -2.19
CA ASN A 23 7.44 -13.35 -1.16
C ASN A 23 6.19 -13.91 -0.46
N GLY A 24 5.11 -14.09 -1.19
CA GLY A 24 3.85 -14.58 -0.64
C GLY A 24 3.00 -13.53 0.07
N HIS A 25 3.47 -12.30 0.13
CA HIS A 25 2.72 -11.18 0.71
C HIS A 25 1.98 -10.41 -0.36
N GLU A 26 0.72 -10.15 -0.14
CA GLU A 26 -0.05 -9.28 -1.03
C GLU A 26 0.12 -7.83 -0.56
N LEU A 27 0.59 -6.98 -1.46
CA LEU A 27 0.92 -5.60 -1.18
C LEU A 27 0.03 -4.65 -1.95
N LEU A 28 -0.19 -3.48 -1.38
CA LEU A 28 -0.75 -2.34 -2.08
C LEU A 28 0.30 -1.25 -2.09
N LEU A 29 0.76 -0.88 -3.28
CA LEU A 29 1.65 0.26 -3.44
C LEU A 29 0.80 1.47 -3.82
N VAL A 30 1.05 2.59 -3.13
CA VAL A 30 0.39 3.86 -3.41
C VAL A 30 1.45 4.90 -3.70
N CYS A 31 1.17 5.76 -4.67
CA CYS A 31 2.02 6.92 -4.97
C CYS A 31 1.21 8.17 -4.66
N GLY A 32 1.49 8.78 -3.52
CA GLY A 32 0.76 9.94 -3.05
C GLY A 32 1.21 11.23 -3.73
N GLU A 33 0.65 12.33 -3.27
CA GLU A 33 1.03 13.66 -3.76
C GLU A 33 2.51 13.90 -3.50
N GLY A 34 3.21 14.42 -4.51
CA GLY A 34 4.65 14.60 -4.45
C GLY A 34 5.44 13.40 -4.93
N GLY A 35 4.79 12.32 -5.32
CA GLY A 35 5.44 11.14 -5.89
C GLY A 35 6.04 10.19 -4.86
N GLU A 36 5.69 10.32 -3.58
CA GLU A 36 6.21 9.43 -2.55
C GLU A 36 5.47 8.08 -2.60
N ILE A 37 6.25 7.00 -2.65
CA ILE A 37 5.70 5.65 -2.72
C ILE A 37 5.69 5.01 -1.34
N LYS A 38 4.54 4.45 -0.97
CA LYS A 38 4.34 3.69 0.25
C LYS A 38 3.83 2.30 -0.10
N ALA A 39 4.12 1.33 0.74
CA ALA A 39 3.64 -0.04 0.58
C ALA A 39 2.90 -0.47 1.84
N PHE A 40 1.68 -0.94 1.66
CA PHE A 40 0.83 -1.41 2.75
C PHE A 40 0.33 -2.82 2.46
N GLN A 41 -0.28 -3.46 3.46
CA GLN A 41 -0.95 -4.73 3.22
C GLN A 41 -2.00 -4.56 2.11
N GLY A 42 -2.08 -5.53 1.21
CA GLY A 42 -2.97 -5.44 0.05
C GLY A 42 -4.40 -5.84 0.34
N ILE A 43 -4.63 -6.55 1.44
CA ILE A 43 -5.96 -7.05 1.81
C ILE A 43 -6.50 -6.23 2.97
N CYS A 44 -7.77 -5.84 2.87
CA CYS A 44 -8.42 -5.05 3.91
C CYS A 44 -8.46 -5.84 5.23
N PRO A 45 -8.10 -5.19 6.36
CA PRO A 45 -8.03 -5.93 7.63
C PRO A 45 -9.36 -6.42 8.17
N HIS A 46 -10.50 -5.89 7.70
CA HIS A 46 -11.80 -6.33 8.19
C HIS A 46 -12.43 -7.42 7.33
N GLN A 47 -11.99 -7.57 6.08
CA GLN A 47 -12.51 -8.57 5.15
C GLN A 47 -11.44 -8.95 4.13
N ASP A 48 -11.61 -10.13 3.54
CA ASP A 48 -10.69 -10.66 2.54
C ASP A 48 -10.92 -10.01 1.17
N ILE A 49 -10.79 -8.68 1.12
CA ILE A 49 -11.02 -7.91 -0.10
C ILE A 49 -9.75 -7.13 -0.43
N ALA A 50 -9.33 -7.21 -1.68
CA ALA A 50 -8.16 -6.47 -2.13
C ALA A 50 -8.45 -4.97 -2.11
N LEU A 51 -7.59 -4.21 -1.43
CA LEU A 51 -7.73 -2.76 -1.33
C LEU A 51 -7.60 -2.09 -2.70
N SER A 52 -6.88 -2.72 -3.63
CA SER A 52 -6.74 -2.21 -5.00
C SER A 52 -8.06 -2.16 -5.76
N GLU A 53 -9.08 -2.90 -5.30
CA GLU A 53 -10.42 -2.84 -5.90
C GLU A 53 -11.22 -1.64 -5.41
N GLY A 54 -10.72 -0.93 -4.40
CA GLY A 54 -11.34 0.29 -3.89
C GLY A 54 -10.90 1.52 -4.64
N LYS A 55 -10.76 2.62 -3.91
CA LYS A 55 -10.41 3.92 -4.50
C LYS A 55 -9.24 4.55 -3.75
N PHE A 56 -8.48 5.36 -4.46
CA PHE A 56 -7.40 6.16 -3.90
C PHE A 56 -7.54 7.58 -4.44
N ASP A 57 -7.64 8.57 -3.54
CA ASP A 57 -7.82 9.97 -3.93
C ASP A 57 -6.53 10.80 -3.83
N GLY A 58 -5.37 10.14 -3.67
CA GLY A 58 -4.08 10.80 -3.49
C GLY A 58 -3.69 10.95 -2.03
N LYS A 59 -4.63 10.84 -1.10
CA LYS A 59 -4.40 11.02 0.33
C LYS A 59 -4.89 9.85 1.17
N LYS A 60 -5.94 9.18 0.74
CA LYS A 60 -6.52 8.07 1.48
C LYS A 60 -6.95 6.95 0.55
N VAL A 61 -6.87 5.73 1.08
CA VAL A 61 -7.32 4.51 0.42
C VAL A 61 -8.69 4.16 0.99
N ILE A 62 -9.65 3.89 0.11
CA ILE A 62 -11.01 3.58 0.49
C ILE A 62 -11.31 2.16 0.06
N CYS A 63 -11.59 1.26 1.03
CA CYS A 63 -12.00 -0.10 0.74
C CYS A 63 -13.38 -0.10 0.10
N ARG A 64 -13.57 -0.92 -0.95
CA ARG A 64 -14.88 -0.97 -1.61
C ARG A 64 -15.99 -1.58 -0.75
N ALA A 65 -15.60 -2.36 0.28
CA ALA A 65 -16.58 -2.93 1.20
C ALA A 65 -16.76 -2.00 2.39
N HIS A 66 -17.99 -1.58 2.65
CA HIS A 66 -18.36 -0.71 3.76
C HIS A 66 -17.63 0.65 3.79
N LEU A 67 -16.91 0.99 2.72
CA LEU A 67 -16.20 2.28 2.56
C LEU A 67 -15.25 2.60 3.72
N TRP A 68 -14.54 1.60 4.24
CA TRP A 68 -13.48 1.81 5.22
C TRP A 68 -12.38 2.66 4.59
N GLN A 69 -11.88 3.64 5.34
CA GLN A 69 -10.89 4.59 4.85
C GLN A 69 -9.59 4.52 5.66
N PHE A 70 -8.48 4.61 4.95
CA PHE A 70 -7.14 4.55 5.56
C PHE A 70 -6.29 5.68 5.02
N ASP A 71 -5.48 6.28 5.90
CA ASP A 71 -4.52 7.31 5.49
C ASP A 71 -3.41 6.66 4.66
N ALA A 72 -3.15 7.22 3.48
CA ALA A 72 -2.16 6.64 2.56
C ALA A 72 -0.72 6.99 2.91
N ILE A 73 -0.49 7.81 3.94
CA ILE A 73 0.85 8.15 4.41
C ILE A 73 1.23 7.28 5.61
N THR A 74 0.31 7.11 6.56
CA THR A 74 0.59 6.41 7.81
C THR A 74 -0.02 5.03 7.89
N GLY A 75 -1.00 4.72 7.03
CA GLY A 75 -1.76 3.48 7.10
C GLY A 75 -2.84 3.46 8.17
N LYS A 76 -2.95 4.52 8.95
CA LYS A 76 -3.93 4.57 10.04
C LYS A 76 -5.35 4.66 9.50
N GLY A 77 -6.27 3.98 10.18
CA GLY A 77 -7.68 4.08 9.86
C GLY A 77 -8.22 5.48 10.10
N ILE A 78 -8.99 5.97 9.14
CA ILE A 78 -9.69 7.25 9.26
C ILE A 78 -11.13 6.98 9.70
N ASN A 79 -11.74 5.98 9.10
CA ASN A 79 -13.10 5.56 9.41
C ASN A 79 -13.27 4.07 9.09
N PRO A 80 -13.29 3.20 10.10
CA PRO A 80 -13.08 3.47 11.52
C PRO A 80 -11.63 3.78 11.87
N ASP A 81 -11.40 4.43 12.99
CA ASP A 81 -10.07 4.85 13.42
C ASP A 81 -9.39 3.88 14.38
N ASP A 82 -9.99 2.73 14.64
CA ASP A 82 -9.49 1.71 15.55
C ASP A 82 -8.69 0.60 14.84
N CYS A 83 -8.36 0.80 13.58
CA CYS A 83 -7.57 -0.15 12.81
C CYS A 83 -6.50 0.59 12.01
N ALA A 84 -5.56 -0.17 11.45
CA ALA A 84 -4.51 0.39 10.62
C ALA A 84 -4.04 -0.66 9.62
N LEU A 85 -3.49 -0.22 8.49
CA LEU A 85 -2.83 -1.08 7.53
C LEU A 85 -1.40 -1.33 8.00
N ALA A 86 -0.93 -2.56 7.87
CA ALA A 86 0.48 -2.86 8.07
C ALA A 86 1.28 -2.19 6.96
N GLU A 87 2.36 -1.52 7.33
CA GLU A 87 3.23 -0.82 6.40
C GLU A 87 4.49 -1.63 6.16
N TYR A 88 4.92 -1.72 4.91
CA TYR A 88 6.16 -2.38 4.51
C TYR A 88 7.21 -1.31 4.18
N PRO A 89 8.47 -1.49 4.61
CA PRO A 89 9.53 -0.56 4.23
C PRO A 89 9.73 -0.52 2.72
N VAL A 90 9.87 0.66 2.17
CA VAL A 90 10.08 0.88 0.74
C VAL A 90 11.40 1.59 0.52
N ARG A 91 12.12 1.15 -0.51
CA ARG A 91 13.34 1.79 -0.97
C ARG A 91 13.23 2.01 -2.47
N VAL A 92 13.56 3.21 -2.92
CA VAL A 92 13.63 3.53 -4.33
C VAL A 92 15.10 3.68 -4.71
N ASP A 93 15.54 2.89 -5.69
CA ASP A 93 16.92 2.90 -6.16
C ASP A 93 16.91 3.14 -7.67
N GLY A 94 17.22 4.39 -8.06
CA GLY A 94 17.03 4.81 -9.44
C GLY A 94 15.56 4.79 -9.81
N GLU A 95 15.19 3.91 -10.72
CA GLU A 95 13.78 3.72 -11.12
C GLU A 95 13.16 2.49 -10.48
N ASP A 96 13.94 1.72 -9.75
CA ASP A 96 13.47 0.47 -9.13
C ASP A 96 12.80 0.74 -7.79
N VAL A 97 11.64 0.12 -7.59
CA VAL A 97 10.92 0.17 -6.31
C VAL A 97 11.10 -1.17 -5.62
N LEU A 98 11.69 -1.12 -4.44
CA LEU A 98 11.97 -2.31 -3.65
C LEU A 98 11.21 -2.25 -2.33
N VAL A 99 10.77 -3.42 -1.86
CA VAL A 99 10.00 -3.56 -0.62
C VAL A 99 10.61 -4.67 0.22
N SER A 100 10.64 -4.47 1.53
CA SER A 100 11.03 -5.51 2.47
C SER A 100 9.77 -6.09 3.11
N THR A 101 9.62 -7.41 3.07
CA THR A 101 8.52 -8.11 3.74
C THR A 101 8.95 -8.72 5.07
N GLU A 102 10.22 -8.56 5.44
CA GLU A 102 10.75 -9.13 6.68
C GLU A 102 10.15 -8.45 7.91
N GLY A 103 9.66 -9.27 8.84
CA GLY A 103 9.14 -8.77 10.11
C GLY A 103 7.80 -8.06 10.05
N VAL A 104 7.14 -8.04 8.90
CA VAL A 104 5.82 -7.40 8.77
C VAL A 104 4.75 -8.47 8.72
N GLU A 105 3.79 -8.37 9.63
CA GLU A 105 2.65 -9.29 9.74
C GLU A 105 1.36 -8.47 9.60
N PRO A 106 0.72 -8.53 8.42
CA PRO A 106 -0.53 -7.82 8.20
C PRO A 106 -1.71 -8.40 8.98
#